data_0fc6ae3bf906d71706316eb7d812e17b
#
_entry.id   0fc6ae3bf906d71706316eb7d812e17b
#
_cell.length_a   1.000
_cell.length_b   1.000
_cell.length_c   1.000
_cell.angle_alpha   90.00
_cell.angle_beta   90.00
_cell.angle_gamma   90.00
#
_symmetry.space_group_name_H-M   'P 1'
#
loop_
_entity.id
_entity.type
_entity.pdbx_description
1 polymer ?
#
loop_
_entity_poly.entity_id
_entity_poly.type
_entity_poly.pdbx_seq_one_letter_code
_entity_poly.pdbx_strand_id
1 'polypeptide(L)' 'MTSDPAPRSDTSHQLGVLAMRFRRTRDEAARRVIAAEYAREVQRLIETGNWVEAPAFEDQLPDEWMPEAFFAYWCPDSAP' A
#
# COMPACT_ATOMS: atom_id res chain seq x y z
N MET A 1 4.60 -4.85 29.05
CA MET A 1 4.71 -4.91 28.56
C MET A 1 4.76 -4.77 27.60
N THR A 2 4.65 -4.63 27.16
CA THR A 2 4.47 -4.51 26.42
C THR A 2 4.80 -4.53 25.36
N SER A 3 4.85 -4.70 24.74
CA SER A 3 5.12 -4.92 23.82
C SER A 3 4.90 -4.48 22.75
N ASP A 4 5.06 -4.23 22.19
CA ASP A 4 4.75 -3.86 21.26
C ASP A 4 5.06 -3.88 20.19
N PRO A 5 4.87 -3.54 19.66
CA PRO A 5 4.71 -3.78 18.54
C PRO A 5 5.45 -3.96 17.55
N ALA A 6 5.18 -4.52 16.68
CA ALA A 6 5.97 -4.93 15.60
C ALA A 6 6.33 -3.80 14.70
N PRO A 7 7.53 -3.78 14.22
CA PRO A 7 7.97 -2.76 13.31
C PRO A 7 7.15 -2.70 12.05
N ARG A 8 6.61 -3.80 11.63
CA ARG A 8 5.83 -3.79 10.42
C ARG A 8 4.56 -2.96 10.56
N SER A 9 4.19 -2.67 11.79
CA SER A 9 3.04 -1.81 12.01
C SER A 9 3.23 -0.46 11.39
N ASP A 10 4.43 0.07 11.50
CA ASP A 10 4.72 1.36 10.94
C ASP A 10 4.53 1.35 9.44
N THR A 11 4.98 0.28 8.82
CA THR A 11 4.92 0.18 7.38
C THR A 11 3.48 0.07 6.90
N SER A 12 2.72 -0.77 7.56
CA SER A 12 1.29 -0.88 7.24
C SER A 12 0.59 0.44 7.45
N HIS A 13 1.00 1.14 8.48
CA HIS A 13 0.39 2.41 8.80
C HIS A 13 0.58 3.42 7.68
N GLN A 14 1.75 3.44 7.08
CA GLN A 14 2.03 4.35 5.98
C GLN A 14 1.07 4.12 4.83
N LEU A 15 0.84 2.87 4.48
CA LEU A 15 -0.07 2.56 3.39
C LEU A 15 -1.49 2.99 3.75
N GLY A 16 -1.88 2.78 4.99
CA GLY A 16 -3.20 3.19 5.44
C GLY A 16 -3.39 4.69 5.36
N VAL A 17 -2.37 5.44 5.74
CA VAL A 17 -2.42 6.89 5.68
C VAL A 17 -2.56 7.35 4.23
N LEU A 18 -1.79 6.76 3.35
CA LEU A 18 -1.86 7.13 1.94
C LEU A 18 -3.21 6.78 1.34
N ALA A 19 -3.75 5.63 1.69
CA ALA A 19 -5.05 5.23 1.19
C ALA A 19 -6.14 6.18 1.69
N MET A 20 -6.03 6.58 2.94
CA MET A 20 -7.00 7.52 3.49
C MET A 20 -6.92 8.86 2.80
N ARG A 21 -5.71 9.34 2.56
CA ARG A 21 -5.52 10.58 1.85
C ARG A 21 -6.12 10.50 0.46
N PHE A 22 -5.91 9.38 -0.21
CA PHE A 22 -6.43 9.19 -1.55
C PHE A 22 -7.94 9.34 -1.55
N ARG A 23 -8.59 8.71 -0.58
CA ARG A 23 -10.04 8.76 -0.51
C ARG A 23 -10.58 10.16 -0.25
N ARG A 24 -9.80 10.97 0.45
CA ARG A 24 -10.22 12.33 0.78
C ARG A 24 -9.86 13.32 -0.30
N THR A 25 -9.02 12.93 -1.22
CA THR A 25 -8.54 13.82 -2.26
C THR A 25 -9.42 13.69 -3.49
N ARG A 26 -9.90 14.79 -4.00
CA ARG A 26 -10.75 14.77 -5.19
C ARG A 26 -10.02 15.18 -6.43
N ASP A 27 -8.95 15.92 -6.27
CA ASP A 27 -8.17 16.38 -7.40
C ASP A 27 -7.38 15.23 -8.01
N GLU A 28 -7.56 15.02 -9.30
CA GLU A 28 -6.93 13.90 -9.95
C GLU A 28 -5.41 14.00 -9.94
N ALA A 29 -4.89 15.19 -10.13
CA ALA A 29 -3.44 15.35 -10.12
C ALA A 29 -2.85 15.00 -8.77
N ALA A 30 -3.54 15.40 -7.70
CA ALA A 30 -3.09 15.08 -6.35
C ALA A 30 -3.22 13.58 -6.11
N ARG A 31 -4.27 12.97 -6.64
CA ARG A 31 -4.43 11.53 -6.50
C ARG A 31 -3.29 10.77 -7.15
N ARG A 32 -2.81 11.26 -8.28
CA ARG A 32 -1.69 10.61 -8.96
C ARG A 32 -0.45 10.65 -8.11
N VAL A 33 -0.21 11.76 -7.44
CA VAL A 33 0.95 11.89 -6.56
C VAL A 33 0.85 10.89 -5.43
N ILE A 34 -0.33 10.80 -4.82
CA ILE A 34 -0.52 9.86 -3.72
C ILE A 34 -0.35 8.42 -4.19
N ALA A 35 -0.90 8.12 -5.35
CA ALA A 35 -0.77 6.77 -5.90
C ALA A 35 0.69 6.43 -6.18
N ALA A 36 1.45 7.40 -6.66
CA ALA A 36 2.87 7.17 -6.91
C ALA A 36 3.62 6.90 -5.62
N GLU A 37 3.27 7.63 -4.57
CA GLU A 37 3.89 7.38 -3.27
C GLU A 37 3.51 6.01 -2.74
N TYR A 38 2.27 5.62 -2.94
CA TYR A 38 1.80 4.31 -2.52
C TYR A 38 2.58 3.22 -3.25
N ALA A 39 2.75 3.39 -4.55
CA ALA A 39 3.49 2.41 -5.33
C ALA A 39 4.93 2.30 -4.87
N ARG A 40 5.53 3.43 -4.52
CA ARG A 40 6.91 3.43 -4.07
C ARG A 40 7.03 2.71 -2.73
N GLU A 41 6.07 2.92 -1.84
CA GLU A 41 6.09 2.24 -0.55
C GLU A 41 5.91 0.74 -0.73
N VAL A 42 4.98 0.35 -1.59
CA VAL A 42 4.78 -1.07 -1.86
C VAL A 42 6.05 -1.70 -2.39
N GLN A 43 6.69 -1.03 -3.33
CA GLN A 43 7.92 -1.55 -3.92
C GLN A 43 9.00 -1.71 -2.86
N ARG A 44 9.11 -0.73 -1.98
CA ARG A 44 10.12 -0.79 -0.94
C ARG A 44 9.87 -1.96 0.01
N LEU A 45 8.62 -2.18 0.34
CA LEU A 45 8.26 -3.27 1.23
C LEU A 45 8.58 -4.62 0.61
N ILE A 46 8.30 -4.74 -0.68
CA ILE A 46 8.61 -5.98 -1.37
C ILE A 46 10.10 -6.21 -1.40
N GLU A 47 10.86 -5.17 -1.65
CA GLU A 47 12.31 -5.31 -1.75
C GLU A 47 12.96 -5.63 -0.41
N THR A 48 12.42 -5.11 0.66
CA THR A 48 12.98 -5.41 1.98
C THR A 48 12.60 -6.80 2.45
N GLY A 49 11.53 -7.36 1.88
CA GLY A 49 11.11 -8.68 2.28
C GLY A 49 10.53 -8.76 3.66
N ASN A 50 10.22 -7.62 4.26
CA ASN A 50 9.69 -7.60 5.61
C ASN A 50 8.20 -7.85 5.67
N TRP A 51 7.53 -7.61 4.59
CA TRP A 51 6.08 -7.64 4.56
C TRP A 51 5.62 -8.86 3.81
N VAL A 52 4.97 -9.77 4.53
CA VAL A 52 4.52 -11.02 3.92
C VAL A 52 3.02 -11.06 3.70
N GLU A 53 2.28 -10.17 4.32
CA GLU A 53 0.84 -10.16 4.17
C GLU A 53 0.38 -8.93 3.40
N ALA A 54 -0.62 -9.13 2.55
CA ALA A 54 -1.18 -8.02 1.82
C ALA A 54 -1.86 -7.04 2.78
N PRO A 55 -1.91 -5.76 2.42
CA PRO A 55 -2.60 -4.79 3.27
C PRO A 55 -4.09 -5.09 3.34
N ALA A 56 -4.71 -4.67 4.43
CA ALA A 56 -6.13 -4.82 4.57
C ALA A 56 -6.83 -4.05 3.46
N PHE A 57 -8.06 -4.45 3.17
CA PHE A 57 -8.81 -3.82 2.09
C PHE A 57 -8.89 -2.30 2.26
N GLU A 58 -9.10 -1.87 3.48
CA GLU A 58 -9.24 -0.42 3.73
C GLU A 58 -7.92 0.32 3.57
N ASP A 59 -6.82 -0.40 3.51
CA ASP A 59 -5.51 0.20 3.31
C ASP A 59 -5.06 0.07 1.86
N GLN A 60 -5.97 -0.26 0.98
CA GLN A 60 -5.67 -0.41 -0.43
C GLN A 60 -6.28 0.72 -1.23
N LEU A 61 -5.67 1.00 -2.37
CA LEU A 61 -6.25 1.93 -3.33
C LEU A 61 -7.24 1.19 -4.22
N PRO A 62 -8.11 1.92 -4.92
CA PRO A 62 -8.96 1.28 -5.92
C PRO A 62 -8.11 0.53 -6.93
N ASP A 63 -8.65 -0.54 -7.49
CA ASP A 63 -7.91 -1.40 -8.40
C ASP A 63 -7.21 -0.64 -9.50
N GLU A 64 -7.89 0.33 -10.09
CA GLU A 64 -7.34 1.06 -11.21
C GLU A 64 -6.18 1.97 -10.82
N TRP A 65 -6.01 2.22 -9.54
CA TRP A 65 -4.92 3.04 -9.05
C TRP A 65 -3.85 2.23 -8.35
N MET A 66 -4.11 0.96 -8.12
CA MET A 66 -3.19 0.10 -7.40
C MET A 66 -2.00 -0.26 -8.28
N PRO A 67 -0.77 -0.23 -7.73
CA PRO A 67 0.41 -0.56 -8.53
C PRO A 67 0.42 -2.02 -8.95
N GLU A 68 0.99 -2.27 -10.11
CA GLU A 68 1.10 -3.62 -10.63
C GLU A 68 1.89 -4.52 -9.70
N ALA A 69 2.88 -3.96 -9.03
CA ALA A 69 3.71 -4.75 -8.14
C ALA A 69 2.89 -5.40 -7.05
N PHE A 70 1.84 -4.71 -6.61
CA PHE A 70 0.96 -5.26 -5.60
C PHE A 70 0.33 -6.57 -6.07
N PHE A 71 -0.24 -6.54 -7.26
CA PHE A 71 -0.89 -7.74 -7.79
C PHE A 71 0.11 -8.84 -8.09
N ALA A 72 1.25 -8.46 -8.63
CA ALA A 72 2.26 -9.44 -8.97
C ALA A 72 2.78 -10.17 -7.73
N TYR A 73 2.89 -9.46 -6.63
CA TYR A 73 3.45 -10.03 -5.42
C TYR A 73 2.43 -10.77 -4.58
N TRP A 74 1.25 -10.19 -4.40
CA TRP A 74 0.26 -10.79 -3.51
C TRP A 74 -0.89 -11.48 -4.23
N CYS A 75 -1.10 -11.16 -5.49
CA CYS A 75 -2.21 -11.75 -6.23
C CYS A 75 -1.73 -12.26 -7.58
N PRO A 76 -0.72 -13.13 -7.61
CA PRO A 76 -0.17 -13.60 -8.88
C PRO A 76 -1.20 -14.33 -9.73
N ASP A 77 -2.16 -14.99 -9.10
CA ASP A 77 -3.17 -15.72 -9.83
C ASP A 77 -4.15 -14.80 -10.54
N SER A 78 -4.28 -13.59 -10.02
CA SER A 78 -5.19 -12.62 -10.61
C SER A 78 -4.53 -11.78 -11.69
N ALA A 79 -3.22 -11.88 -11.80
CA ALA A 79 -2.49 -11.08 -12.76
C ALA A 79 -2.83 -11.53 -14.18
N PRO A 80 -2.98 -10.60 -15.09
CA PRO A 80 -3.29 -10.95 -16.48
C PRO A 80 -2.17 -11.66 -17.19
#